data_0c2401d3bb5788d1980ba5cd4df7a0d0
#
_entry.id   0c2401d3bb5788d1980ba5cd4df7a0d0
#
_cell.length_a   1.000
_cell.length_b   1.000
_cell.length_c   1.000
_cell.angle_alpha   90.00
_cell.angle_beta   90.00
_cell.angle_gamma   90.00
#
_symmetry.space_group_name_H-M   'P 1'
#
loop_
_entity.id
_entity.type
_entity.pdbx_description
1 polymer ?
#
loop_
_entity_poly.entity_id
_entity_poly.type
_entity_poly.pdbx_seq_one_letter_code
_entity_poly.pdbx_strand_id
1 'polypeptide(L)'
;LKPEPVFVDTSVLLFSEDGARPAEREQVLAWLRQLWATRTGRVSVQVLNDFYLLATRQISPPMPQGDVRAEVRRYQHWRPWSPDQATVESAWSLESRFGLPFADALVVASAKAQGCTRLLSLALPHDAVYDSVQVLNPLVSAP
;
A
#
# COMPACT_ATOMS: atom_id res chain seq x y z
N LEU A 1 0.21 17.56 17.72
CA LEU A 1 -0.51 17.00 16.57
C LEU A 1 -0.01 15.58 16.30
N LYS A 2 -0.94 14.63 16.26
CA LYS A 2 -0.60 13.25 15.91
C LYS A 2 -0.41 13.15 14.40
N PRO A 3 0.64 12.46 13.91
CA PRO A 3 0.76 12.17 12.49
C PRO A 3 -0.44 11.34 12.02
N GLU A 4 -0.95 11.66 10.85
CA GLU A 4 -2.06 10.92 10.27
C GLU A 4 -1.60 9.59 9.68
N PRO A 5 -2.44 8.54 9.74
CA PRO A 5 -2.10 7.27 9.14
C PRO A 5 -2.03 7.36 7.61
N VAL A 6 -1.10 6.61 7.03
CA VAL A 6 -0.87 6.54 5.59
C VAL A 6 -1.00 5.08 5.17
N PHE A 7 -1.87 4.83 4.19
CA PHE A 7 -2.03 3.49 3.63
C PHE A 7 -0.96 3.24 2.56
N VAL A 8 -0.43 2.02 2.53
CA VAL A 8 0.61 1.63 1.56
C VAL A 8 0.11 0.50 0.67
N ASP A 9 0.15 0.74 -0.64
CA ASP A 9 -0.26 -0.21 -1.66
C ASP A 9 0.83 -1.28 -1.89
N THR A 10 0.41 -2.42 -2.42
CA THR A 10 1.31 -3.53 -2.79
C THR A 10 2.47 -3.07 -3.68
N SER A 11 2.20 -2.19 -4.65
CA SER A 11 3.23 -1.68 -5.56
C SER A 11 4.43 -1.06 -4.84
N VAL A 12 4.17 -0.38 -3.74
CA VAL A 12 5.22 0.27 -2.93
C VAL A 12 6.03 -0.77 -2.15
N LEU A 13 5.36 -1.75 -1.56
CA LEU A 13 6.04 -2.84 -0.84
C LEU A 13 6.92 -3.66 -1.78
N LEU A 14 6.43 -3.97 -2.98
CA LEU A 14 7.20 -4.68 -3.99
C LEU A 14 8.44 -3.88 -4.40
N PHE A 15 8.27 -2.60 -4.65
CA PHE A 15 9.38 -1.74 -5.08
C PHE A 15 10.46 -1.64 -4.01
N SER A 16 10.07 -1.67 -2.72
CA SER A 16 11.01 -1.62 -1.60
C SER A 16 11.94 -2.83 -1.54
N GLU A 17 11.55 -3.95 -2.14
CA GLU A 17 12.33 -5.19 -2.17
C GLU A 17 12.98 -5.46 -3.54
N ASP A 18 12.64 -4.68 -4.57
CA ASP A 18 13.15 -4.89 -5.92
C ASP A 18 14.53 -4.24 -6.07
N GLY A 19 15.52 -5.02 -6.48
CA GLY A 19 16.89 -4.55 -6.67
C GLY A 19 17.15 -3.84 -7.99
N ALA A 20 16.17 -3.76 -8.90
CA ALA A 20 16.38 -3.27 -10.26
C ALA A 20 16.66 -1.76 -10.34
N ARG A 21 16.18 -0.96 -9.38
CA ARG A 21 16.31 0.50 -9.36
C ARG A 21 16.75 1.00 -7.98
N PRO A 22 18.03 0.85 -7.63
CA PRO A 22 18.49 1.13 -6.26
C PRO A 22 18.32 2.59 -5.81
N ALA A 23 18.51 3.56 -6.70
CA ALA A 23 18.36 4.98 -6.35
C ALA A 23 16.90 5.35 -6.03
N GLU A 24 15.98 4.88 -6.87
CA GLU A 24 14.53 5.10 -6.67
C GLU A 24 14.01 4.31 -5.48
N ARG A 25 14.52 3.09 -5.29
CA ARG A 25 14.21 2.26 -4.14
C ARG A 25 14.49 3.00 -2.83
N GLU A 26 15.59 3.76 -2.75
CA GLU A 26 15.93 4.51 -1.55
C GLU A 26 14.87 5.55 -1.20
N GLN A 27 14.22 6.16 -2.18
CA GLN A 27 13.11 7.09 -1.94
C GLN A 27 11.91 6.38 -1.31
N VAL A 28 11.59 5.19 -1.78
CA VAL A 28 10.53 4.36 -1.20
C VAL A 28 10.89 3.94 0.23
N LEU A 29 12.13 3.52 0.45
CA LEU A 29 12.59 3.14 1.78
C LEU A 29 12.53 4.29 2.78
N ALA A 30 12.79 5.52 2.35
CA ALA A 30 12.66 6.70 3.21
C ALA A 30 11.24 6.86 3.73
N TRP A 31 10.23 6.68 2.88
CA TRP A 31 8.83 6.69 3.30
C TRP A 31 8.52 5.57 4.29
N LEU A 32 8.95 4.34 3.99
CA LEU A 32 8.65 3.21 4.86
C LEU A 32 9.33 3.36 6.23
N ARG A 33 10.58 3.83 6.28
CA ARG A 33 11.27 4.11 7.56
C ARG A 33 10.50 5.13 8.39
N GLN A 34 10.00 6.20 7.76
CA GLN A 34 9.21 7.22 8.43
C GLN A 34 7.92 6.63 9.02
N LEU A 35 7.20 5.82 8.24
CA LEU A 35 5.96 5.21 8.70
C LEU A 35 6.17 4.21 9.82
N TRP A 36 7.27 3.45 9.78
CA TRP A 36 7.64 2.57 10.89
C TRP A 36 8.01 3.37 12.14
N ALA A 37 8.78 4.43 12.00
CA ALA A 37 9.22 5.26 13.13
C ALA A 37 8.05 5.96 13.81
N THR A 38 7.10 6.47 13.04
CA THR A 38 5.92 7.19 13.55
C THR A 38 4.75 6.28 13.90
N ARG A 39 4.82 5.00 13.54
CA ARG A 39 3.75 4.01 13.72
C ARG A 39 2.45 4.40 13.02
N THR A 40 2.57 5.03 11.86
CA THR A 40 1.42 5.54 11.09
C THR A 40 1.18 4.79 9.79
N GLY A 41 1.99 3.80 9.44
CA GLY A 41 1.75 2.98 8.27
C GLY A 41 0.53 2.07 8.45
N ARG A 42 -0.23 1.89 7.38
CA ARG A 42 -1.38 0.98 7.35
C ARG A 42 -1.35 0.16 6.06
N VAL A 43 -1.86 -1.04 6.15
CA VAL A 43 -2.00 -1.97 5.01
C VAL A 43 -3.31 -2.72 5.18
N SER A 44 -3.63 -3.56 4.20
CA SER A 44 -4.74 -4.51 4.30
C SER A 44 -4.23 -5.94 4.10
N VAL A 45 -5.06 -6.90 4.47
CA VAL A 45 -4.78 -8.33 4.24
C VAL A 45 -4.63 -8.58 2.73
N GLN A 46 -5.46 -7.94 1.90
CA GLN A 46 -5.34 -7.99 0.44
C GLN A 46 -3.94 -7.57 -0.03
N VAL A 47 -3.45 -6.41 0.46
CA VAL A 47 -2.14 -5.89 0.07
C VAL A 47 -1.03 -6.88 0.44
N LEU A 48 -1.09 -7.45 1.64
CA LEU A 48 -0.07 -8.39 2.09
C LEU A 48 -0.11 -9.72 1.32
N ASN A 49 -1.30 -10.20 0.97
CA ASN A 49 -1.45 -11.41 0.16
C ASN A 49 -0.91 -11.19 -1.26
N ASP A 50 -1.22 -10.06 -1.87
CA ASP A 50 -0.69 -9.70 -3.19
C ASP A 50 0.83 -9.52 -3.14
N PHE A 51 1.34 -8.89 -2.09
CA PHE A 51 2.79 -8.77 -1.87
C PHE A 51 3.46 -10.15 -1.80
N TYR A 52 2.91 -11.07 -1.02
CA TYR A 52 3.44 -12.43 -0.92
C TYR A 52 3.50 -13.11 -2.30
N LEU A 53 2.41 -13.04 -3.03
CA LEU A 53 2.30 -13.68 -4.34
C LEU A 53 3.31 -13.10 -5.34
N LEU A 54 3.41 -11.76 -5.41
CA LEU A 54 4.22 -11.09 -6.42
C LEU A 54 5.71 -11.03 -6.04
N ALA A 55 6.04 -10.86 -4.77
CA ALA A 55 7.43 -10.82 -4.32
C ALA A 55 8.15 -12.15 -4.52
N THR A 56 7.44 -13.26 -4.46
CA THR A 56 8.02 -14.58 -4.72
C THR A 56 8.20 -14.88 -6.21
N ARG A 57 7.68 -14.05 -7.11
CA ARG A 57 7.61 -14.35 -8.55
C ARG A 57 8.14 -13.25 -9.46
N GLN A 58 7.87 -11.98 -9.18
CA GLN A 58 7.99 -10.91 -10.18
C GLN A 58 9.10 -9.89 -9.92
N ILE A 59 9.63 -9.79 -8.70
CA ILE A 59 10.72 -8.85 -8.44
C ILE A 59 12.07 -9.47 -8.77
N SER A 60 13.10 -8.63 -8.89
CA SER A 60 14.44 -9.06 -9.26
C SER A 60 15.42 -8.82 -8.11
N PRO A 61 16.01 -9.87 -7.52
CA PRO A 61 15.62 -11.28 -7.69
C PRO A 61 14.34 -11.64 -6.92
N PRO A 62 13.62 -12.71 -7.32
CA PRO A 62 12.47 -13.17 -6.53
C PRO A 62 12.88 -13.51 -5.10
N MET A 63 12.04 -13.11 -4.14
CA MET A 63 12.32 -13.40 -2.74
C MET A 63 11.97 -14.85 -2.39
N PRO A 64 12.78 -15.53 -1.56
CA PRO A 64 12.38 -16.82 -0.99
C PRO A 64 11.08 -16.70 -0.20
N GLN A 65 10.22 -17.71 -0.27
CA GLN A 65 8.93 -17.72 0.45
C GLN A 65 9.07 -17.41 1.93
N GLY A 66 10.07 -18.00 2.60
CA GLY A 66 10.28 -17.78 4.02
C GLY A 66 10.58 -16.32 4.37
N ASP A 67 11.32 -15.63 3.50
CA ASP A 67 11.65 -14.22 3.70
C ASP A 67 10.42 -13.33 3.53
N VAL A 68 9.57 -13.62 2.53
CA VAL A 68 8.32 -12.86 2.34
C VAL A 68 7.36 -13.10 3.51
N ARG A 69 7.26 -14.35 3.98
CA ARG A 69 6.44 -14.68 5.15
C ARG A 69 6.89 -13.91 6.39
N ALA A 70 8.20 -13.77 6.60
CA ALA A 70 8.74 -12.99 7.70
C ALA A 70 8.36 -11.52 7.60
N GLU A 71 8.41 -10.94 6.39
CA GLU A 71 7.97 -9.56 6.15
C GLU A 71 6.48 -9.39 6.40
N VAL A 72 5.64 -10.29 5.91
CA VAL A 72 4.19 -10.25 6.15
C VAL A 72 3.89 -10.29 7.65
N ARG A 73 4.62 -11.13 8.41
CA ARG A 73 4.47 -11.17 9.87
C ARG A 73 4.89 -9.86 10.53
N ARG A 74 5.94 -9.23 10.04
CA ARG A 74 6.41 -7.92 10.54
C ARG A 74 5.34 -6.85 10.33
N TYR A 75 4.69 -6.85 9.16
CA TYR A 75 3.63 -5.89 8.84
C TYR A 75 2.34 -6.07 9.64
N GLN A 76 2.21 -7.14 10.43
CA GLN A 76 1.08 -7.26 11.35
C GLN A 76 1.06 -6.12 12.38
N HIS A 77 2.19 -5.50 12.66
CA HIS A 77 2.26 -4.31 13.51
C HIS A 77 1.56 -3.08 12.91
N TRP A 78 1.29 -3.10 11.60
CA TRP A 78 0.54 -2.04 10.92
C TRP A 78 -0.96 -2.27 10.93
N ARG A 79 -1.45 -3.24 11.72
CA ARG A 79 -2.88 -3.52 11.88
C ARG A 79 -3.60 -3.74 10.54
N PRO A 80 -3.26 -4.78 9.78
CA PRO A 80 -3.83 -5.01 8.47
C PRO A 80 -5.36 -5.03 8.50
N TRP A 81 -5.99 -4.25 7.64
CA TRP A 81 -7.43 -4.23 7.51
C TRP A 81 -7.93 -5.48 6.81
N SER A 82 -8.93 -6.15 7.41
CA SER A 82 -9.62 -7.26 6.77
C SER A 82 -10.87 -6.72 6.09
N PRO A 83 -10.92 -6.66 4.75
CA PRO A 83 -12.09 -6.12 4.06
C PRO A 83 -13.35 -6.92 4.42
N ASP A 84 -14.31 -6.25 5.00
CA ASP A 84 -15.62 -6.79 5.29
C ASP A 84 -16.61 -6.43 4.19
N GLN A 85 -17.90 -6.82 4.34
CA GLN A 85 -18.89 -6.53 3.31
C GLN A 85 -19.07 -5.03 3.11
N ALA A 86 -19.01 -4.23 4.17
CA ALA A 86 -19.12 -2.77 4.05
C ALA A 86 -17.95 -2.18 3.23
N THR A 87 -16.75 -2.71 3.42
CA THR A 87 -15.57 -2.31 2.61
C THR A 87 -15.77 -2.67 1.13
N VAL A 88 -16.31 -3.86 0.86
CA VAL A 88 -16.59 -4.30 -0.52
C VAL A 88 -17.67 -3.42 -1.18
N GLU A 89 -18.74 -3.08 -0.46
CA GLU A 89 -19.76 -2.16 -0.96
C GLU A 89 -19.16 -0.79 -1.31
N SER A 90 -18.28 -0.28 -0.46
CA SER A 90 -17.54 0.96 -0.72
C SER A 90 -16.67 0.84 -1.98
N ALA A 91 -16.00 -0.30 -2.16
CA ALA A 91 -15.19 -0.55 -3.36
C ALA A 91 -16.05 -0.57 -4.63
N TRP A 92 -17.21 -1.19 -4.60
CA TRP A 92 -18.14 -1.18 -5.74
C TRP A 92 -18.58 0.24 -6.10
N SER A 93 -18.83 1.08 -5.11
CA SER A 93 -19.14 2.49 -5.35
C SER A 93 -17.99 3.22 -6.04
N LEU A 94 -16.75 2.96 -5.60
CA LEU A 94 -15.55 3.56 -6.20
C LEU A 94 -15.32 3.07 -7.63
N GLU A 95 -15.58 1.77 -7.92
CA GLU A 95 -15.55 1.26 -9.28
C GLU A 95 -16.50 2.03 -10.18
N SER A 96 -17.74 2.20 -9.73
CA SER A 96 -18.81 2.83 -10.53
C SER A 96 -18.54 4.30 -10.75
N ARG A 97 -18.09 5.02 -9.74
CA ARG A 97 -17.91 6.49 -9.82
C ARG A 97 -16.61 6.89 -10.50
N PHE A 98 -15.55 6.14 -10.34
CA PHE A 98 -14.22 6.53 -10.80
C PHE A 98 -13.65 5.62 -11.89
N GLY A 99 -14.34 4.53 -12.23
CA GLY A 99 -13.86 3.58 -13.24
C GLY A 99 -12.63 2.80 -12.80
N LEU A 100 -12.42 2.63 -11.50
CA LEU A 100 -11.28 1.86 -10.98
C LEU A 100 -11.49 0.37 -11.16
N PRO A 101 -10.43 -0.40 -11.48
CA PRO A 101 -10.48 -1.85 -11.33
C PRO A 101 -10.81 -2.22 -9.88
N PHE A 102 -11.51 -3.34 -9.67
CA PHE A 102 -11.96 -3.73 -8.34
C PHE A 102 -10.82 -3.83 -7.33
N ALA A 103 -9.68 -4.41 -7.72
CA ALA A 103 -8.55 -4.55 -6.81
C ALA A 103 -8.06 -3.18 -6.30
N ASP A 104 -7.98 -2.18 -7.18
CA ASP A 104 -7.59 -0.82 -6.82
C ASP A 104 -8.67 -0.14 -5.98
N ALA A 105 -9.93 -0.32 -6.34
CA ALA A 105 -11.06 0.21 -5.57
C ALA A 105 -11.07 -0.36 -4.15
N LEU A 106 -10.73 -1.64 -3.98
CA LEU A 106 -10.67 -2.27 -2.67
C LEU A 106 -9.51 -1.73 -1.83
N VAL A 107 -8.39 -1.41 -2.44
CA VAL A 107 -7.26 -0.72 -1.77
C VAL A 107 -7.71 0.64 -1.24
N VAL A 108 -8.35 1.44 -2.08
CA VAL A 108 -8.85 2.77 -1.67
C VAL A 108 -9.90 2.65 -0.57
N ALA A 109 -10.83 1.71 -0.70
CA ALA A 109 -11.87 1.48 0.29
C ALA A 109 -11.29 1.04 1.65
N SER A 110 -10.24 0.22 1.63
CA SER A 110 -9.54 -0.22 2.85
C SER A 110 -8.79 0.94 3.52
N ALA A 111 -8.16 1.80 2.73
CA ALA A 111 -7.52 3.01 3.23
C ALA A 111 -8.54 3.92 3.93
N LYS A 112 -9.67 4.14 3.28
CA LYS A 112 -10.76 4.95 3.81
C LYS A 112 -11.34 4.37 5.10
N ALA A 113 -11.52 3.05 5.14
CA ALA A 113 -12.05 2.36 6.33
C ALA A 113 -11.13 2.52 7.55
N GLN A 114 -9.83 2.67 7.33
CA GLN A 114 -8.84 2.89 8.40
C GLN A 114 -8.61 4.36 8.72
N GLY A 115 -9.38 5.27 8.16
CA GLY A 115 -9.24 6.70 8.40
C GLY A 115 -8.03 7.32 7.72
N CYS A 116 -7.47 6.68 6.71
CA CYS A 116 -6.34 7.21 5.95
C CYS A 116 -6.83 8.22 4.92
N THR A 117 -6.20 9.39 4.88
CA THR A 117 -6.45 10.40 3.84
C THR A 117 -5.37 10.40 2.76
N ARG A 118 -4.30 9.62 2.96
CA ARG A 118 -3.21 9.47 2.00
C ARG A 118 -2.95 8.00 1.72
N LEU A 119 -2.66 7.70 0.46
CA LEU A 119 -2.37 6.36 -0.04
C LEU A 119 -1.11 6.43 -0.89
N LEU A 120 -0.04 5.76 -0.44
CA LEU A 120 1.17 5.62 -1.24
C LEU A 120 0.96 4.53 -2.28
N SER A 121 1.13 4.87 -3.55
CA SER A 121 0.99 3.93 -4.66
C SER A 121 1.89 4.32 -5.83
N LEU A 122 2.45 3.31 -6.50
CA LEU A 122 3.14 3.45 -7.79
C LEU A 122 2.25 3.02 -8.95
N ALA A 123 1.06 2.47 -8.66
CA ALA A 123 0.12 1.96 -9.66
C ALA A 123 -0.99 2.96 -9.98
N LEU A 124 -1.49 3.67 -8.98
CA LEU A 124 -2.53 4.69 -9.16
C LEU A 124 -1.91 6.05 -9.48
N PRO A 125 -2.64 6.93 -10.19
CA PRO A 125 -2.10 8.24 -10.58
C PRO A 125 -1.77 9.14 -9.38
N HIS A 126 -0.59 9.76 -9.43
CA HIS A 126 -0.17 10.72 -8.41
C HIS A 126 -1.16 11.88 -8.32
N ASP A 127 -1.45 12.31 -7.11
CA ASP A 127 -2.39 13.38 -6.76
C ASP A 127 -3.86 13.09 -7.09
N ALA A 128 -4.21 11.93 -7.62
CA ALA A 128 -5.61 11.55 -7.77
C ALA A 128 -6.28 11.48 -6.40
N VAL A 129 -7.53 11.93 -6.34
CA VAL A 129 -8.34 11.93 -5.11
C VAL A 129 -9.58 11.07 -5.33
N TYR A 130 -9.74 10.06 -4.49
CA TYR A 130 -10.89 9.17 -4.51
C TYR A 130 -11.61 9.32 -3.17
N ASP A 131 -12.75 10.01 -3.18
CA ASP A 131 -13.43 10.46 -1.97
C ASP A 131 -12.47 11.30 -1.10
N SER A 132 -12.16 10.87 0.10
CA SER A 132 -11.25 11.58 1.00
C SER A 132 -9.80 11.09 0.92
N VAL A 133 -9.48 10.19 -0.03
CA VAL A 133 -8.16 9.57 -0.11
C VAL A 133 -7.36 10.14 -1.27
N GLN A 134 -6.24 10.78 -0.99
CA GLN A 134 -5.31 11.30 -1.99
C GLN A 134 -4.18 10.30 -2.22
N VAL A 135 -3.91 10.01 -3.49
CA VAL A 135 -2.79 9.15 -3.89
C VAL A 135 -1.50 9.96 -3.94
N LEU A 136 -0.44 9.44 -3.34
CA LEU A 136 0.90 10.00 -3.45
C LEU A 136 1.85 8.95 -4.03
N ASN A 137 2.58 9.34 -5.08
CA ASN A 137 3.68 8.54 -5.60
C ASN A 137 4.93 8.84 -4.77
N PRO A 138 5.51 7.84 -4.08
CA PRO A 138 6.66 8.07 -3.21
C PRO A 138 7.93 8.47 -3.96
N LEU A 139 7.97 8.32 -5.30
CA LEU A 139 9.08 8.78 -6.13
C LEU A 139 8.94 10.26 -6.50
N VAL A 140 7.75 10.83 -6.34
CA VAL A 140 7.46 12.24 -6.65
C VAL A 140 7.40 13.09 -5.39
N SER A 141 6.79 12.58 -4.33
CA SER A 141 6.65 13.26 -3.04
C SER A 141 7.54 12.64 -1.99
N ALA A 142 8.28 13.47 -1.24
CA ALA A 142 9.04 13.03 -0.08
C ALA A 142 8.13 12.90 1.15
N PRO A 143 8.52 12.07 2.14
CA PRO A 143 7.75 11.92 3.36
C PRO A 143 7.72 13.15 4.24
#